data_399ace42304d89d27c00c2899ca300b8
#
_entry.id   399ace42304d89d27c00c2899ca300b8
#
_cell.length_a   1.000
_cell.length_b   1.000
_cell.length_c   1.000
_cell.angle_alpha   90.00
_cell.angle_beta   90.00
_cell.angle_gamma   90.00
#
_symmetry.space_group_name_H-M   'P 1'
#
loop_
_entity.id
_entity.type
_entity.pdbx_description
1 polymer ?
#
loop_
_entity_poly.entity_id
_entity_poly.type
_entity_poly.pdbx_seq_one_letter_code
_entity_poly.pdbx_strand_id
1 'polypeptide(L)'
;LHDPKSVPSDVNVSYGRLRESGKLYLANALLPHLKVLASHGFIENLQNTKEALSFSYKSRQIRALLVKAGTVLELVTYLAAKNVKTAAGRYLYNDARTGVVLDWDGNIHADNPSYPDTENEIDVLLVRGMIPVFISCKNGSTDENELYKLSAVAEHFGAKFARKALIATDLQKNYTSLARFTDRAREMGITVIDGVHKMTASEFSRQIGSLATR
;
A
#
# COMPACT_ATOMS: atom_id res chain seq x y z
N LEU A 1 3.04 -0.16 -16.30
CA LEU A 1 3.49 -1.10 -15.25
C LEU A 1 4.92 -1.50 -15.57
N HIS A 2 5.91 -1.02 -14.79
CA HIS A 2 7.30 -1.46 -14.96
C HIS A 2 7.39 -2.93 -14.56
N ASP A 3 7.81 -3.80 -15.49
CA ASP A 3 8.11 -5.21 -15.19
C ASP A 3 9.17 -5.26 -14.08
N PRO A 4 8.88 -5.89 -12.92
CA PRO A 4 9.86 -6.03 -11.84
C PRO A 4 11.13 -6.81 -12.25
N LYS A 5 11.10 -7.51 -13.38
CA LYS A 5 12.25 -8.23 -13.93
C LYS A 5 13.31 -7.30 -14.54
N SER A 6 12.94 -6.07 -14.91
CA SER A 6 13.83 -5.11 -15.58
C SER A 6 14.69 -4.28 -14.62
N VAL A 7 14.41 -4.28 -13.30
CA VAL A 7 15.21 -3.52 -12.32
C VAL A 7 16.40 -4.35 -11.89
N PRO A 8 17.64 -3.84 -12.02
CA PRO A 8 18.84 -4.55 -11.57
C PRO A 8 18.77 -4.90 -10.08
N SER A 9 19.31 -6.06 -9.69
CA SER A 9 19.49 -6.39 -8.27
C SER A 9 20.52 -5.47 -7.60
N ASP A 10 21.49 -5.02 -8.38
CA ASP A 10 22.53 -4.08 -7.98
C ASP A 10 22.17 -2.67 -8.41
N VAL A 11 22.24 -1.76 -7.47
CA VAL A 11 21.98 -0.34 -7.68
C VAL A 11 23.28 0.42 -7.57
N ASN A 12 23.57 1.25 -8.57
CA ASN A 12 24.70 2.16 -8.55
C ASN A 12 24.25 3.55 -9.04
N VAL A 13 24.30 4.53 -8.16
CA VAL A 13 23.84 5.89 -8.40
C VAL A 13 25.02 6.84 -8.36
N SER A 14 25.43 7.37 -9.53
CA SER A 14 26.50 8.36 -9.63
C SER A 14 26.07 9.70 -9.05
N TYR A 15 26.86 10.27 -8.17
CA TYR A 15 26.64 11.62 -7.62
C TYR A 15 26.86 12.72 -8.66
N GLY A 16 27.71 12.49 -9.67
CA GLY A 16 27.86 13.41 -10.79
C GLY A 16 26.53 13.61 -11.53
N ARG A 17 25.89 12.53 -11.94
CA ARG A 17 24.58 12.57 -12.60
C ARG A 17 23.49 13.20 -11.73
N LEU A 18 23.51 12.93 -10.42
CA LEU A 18 22.54 13.54 -9.51
C LEU A 18 22.76 15.06 -9.35
N ARG A 19 24.01 15.54 -9.36
CA ARG A 19 24.33 16.98 -9.37
C ARG A 19 23.84 17.65 -10.63
N GLU A 20 24.13 17.09 -11.80
CA GLU A 20 23.68 17.60 -13.09
C GLU A 20 22.15 17.72 -13.18
N SER A 21 21.43 16.77 -12.59
CA SER A 21 19.95 16.77 -12.55
C SER A 21 19.35 17.55 -11.35
N GLY A 22 20.16 18.18 -10.50
CA GLY A 22 19.72 18.89 -9.29
C GLY A 22 19.13 17.98 -8.19
N LYS A 23 19.35 16.66 -8.26
CA LYS A 23 18.72 15.65 -7.41
C LYS A 23 19.65 15.06 -6.33
N LEU A 24 20.83 15.65 -6.10
CA LEU A 24 21.79 15.14 -5.12
C LEU A 24 21.20 15.07 -3.70
N TYR A 25 20.28 15.96 -3.36
CA TYR A 25 19.59 15.94 -2.06
C TYR A 25 18.84 14.61 -1.78
N LEU A 26 18.35 13.93 -2.83
CA LEU A 26 17.66 12.63 -2.68
C LEU A 26 18.61 11.55 -2.14
N ALA A 27 19.85 11.50 -2.61
CA ALA A 27 20.82 10.53 -2.12
C ALA A 27 21.12 10.75 -0.64
N ASN A 28 21.29 12.01 -0.24
CA ASN A 28 21.53 12.38 1.16
C ASN A 28 20.33 12.04 2.05
N ALA A 29 19.10 12.28 1.57
CA ALA A 29 17.87 11.93 2.29
C ALA A 29 17.68 10.42 2.40
N LEU A 30 18.05 9.63 1.37
CA LEU A 30 17.86 8.19 1.36
C LEU A 30 18.93 7.43 2.16
N LEU A 31 20.15 7.94 2.30
CA LEU A 31 21.26 7.24 2.93
C LEU A 31 20.95 6.74 4.37
N PRO A 32 20.32 7.51 5.28
CA PRO A 32 19.93 6.99 6.58
C PRO A 32 18.97 5.79 6.50
N HIS A 33 18.01 5.83 5.59
CA HIS A 33 17.04 4.76 5.39
C HIS A 33 17.70 3.50 4.80
N LEU A 34 18.64 3.66 3.85
CA LEU A 34 19.42 2.56 3.31
C LEU A 34 20.27 1.88 4.39
N LYS A 35 20.86 2.64 5.32
CA LYS A 35 21.57 2.07 6.47
C LYS A 35 20.65 1.22 7.35
N VAL A 36 19.43 1.65 7.60
CA VAL A 36 18.43 0.85 8.33
C VAL A 36 18.05 -0.41 7.55
N LEU A 37 17.82 -0.31 6.25
CA LEU A 37 17.53 -1.48 5.42
C LEU A 37 18.70 -2.48 5.43
N ALA A 38 19.94 -1.99 5.39
CA ALA A 38 21.14 -2.83 5.46
C ALA A 38 21.26 -3.51 6.83
N SER A 39 21.02 -2.81 7.94
CA SER A 39 21.09 -3.39 9.29
C SER A 39 20.04 -4.47 9.54
N HIS A 40 18.91 -4.42 8.83
CA HIS A 40 17.87 -5.46 8.85
C HIS A 40 18.06 -6.52 7.76
N GLY A 41 19.11 -6.46 6.96
CA GLY A 41 19.41 -7.45 5.93
C GLY A 41 18.48 -7.43 4.72
N PHE A 42 17.84 -6.31 4.42
CA PHE A 42 17.03 -6.12 3.20
C PHE A 42 17.90 -5.77 1.99
N ILE A 43 19.01 -5.10 2.22
CA ILE A 43 20.03 -4.79 1.21
C ILE A 43 21.41 -5.19 1.71
N GLU A 44 22.34 -5.42 0.78
CA GLU A 44 23.72 -5.84 1.02
C GLU A 44 24.68 -4.92 0.27
N ASN A 45 25.95 -4.98 0.61
CA ASN A 45 27.03 -4.26 -0.08
C ASN A 45 26.80 -2.75 -0.16
N LEU A 46 26.18 -2.15 0.86
CA LEU A 46 25.95 -0.71 0.90
C LEU A 46 27.28 0.04 0.99
N GLN A 47 27.59 0.78 -0.06
CA GLN A 47 28.79 1.62 -0.14
C GLN A 47 28.37 3.06 -0.46
N ASN A 48 28.96 4.00 0.25
CA ASN A 48 28.83 5.42 0.02
C ASN A 48 30.20 6.04 -0.15
N THR A 49 30.62 6.23 -1.39
CA THR A 49 31.91 6.83 -1.76
C THR A 49 31.74 8.33 -2.05
N LYS A 50 32.82 9.00 -2.45
CA LYS A 50 32.74 10.40 -2.93
C LYS A 50 32.04 10.53 -4.30
N GLU A 51 31.97 9.44 -5.06
CA GLU A 51 31.53 9.44 -6.44
C GLU A 51 30.15 8.80 -6.64
N ALA A 52 29.80 7.80 -5.82
CA ALA A 52 28.59 7.03 -6.00
C ALA A 52 28.05 6.42 -4.69
N LEU A 53 26.76 6.15 -4.70
CA LEU A 53 26.06 5.32 -3.75
C LEU A 53 25.70 4.00 -4.42
N SER A 54 26.08 2.87 -3.82
CA SER A 54 25.75 1.55 -4.38
C SER A 54 25.29 0.58 -3.30
N PHE A 55 24.43 -0.36 -3.69
CA PHE A 55 23.97 -1.47 -2.86
C PHE A 55 23.34 -2.55 -3.73
N SER A 56 23.10 -3.72 -3.15
CA SER A 56 22.39 -4.83 -3.78
C SER A 56 21.13 -5.18 -2.97
N TYR A 57 20.01 -5.47 -3.64
CA TYR A 57 18.86 -6.06 -2.95
C TYR A 57 19.14 -7.50 -2.59
N LYS A 58 18.83 -7.92 -1.37
CA LYS A 58 19.08 -9.29 -0.90
C LYS A 58 18.28 -10.34 -1.67
N SER A 59 17.13 -10.02 -2.19
CA SER A 59 16.31 -10.91 -3.01
C SER A 59 15.42 -10.16 -3.99
N ARG A 60 14.90 -10.90 -5.00
CA ARG A 60 13.91 -10.37 -5.95
C ARG A 60 12.63 -9.91 -5.25
N GLN A 61 12.19 -10.63 -4.21
CA GLN A 61 11.00 -10.30 -3.44
C GLN A 61 11.16 -8.97 -2.70
N ILE A 62 12.30 -8.78 -2.03
CA ILE A 62 12.63 -7.51 -1.36
C ILE A 62 12.71 -6.36 -2.36
N ARG A 63 13.34 -6.59 -3.50
CA ARG A 63 13.37 -5.59 -4.56
C ARG A 63 11.97 -5.21 -5.04
N ALA A 64 11.12 -6.20 -5.34
CA ALA A 64 9.75 -5.95 -5.77
C ALA A 64 8.96 -5.15 -4.73
N LEU A 65 9.11 -5.49 -3.45
CA LEU A 65 8.48 -4.79 -2.33
C LEU A 65 8.91 -3.31 -2.26
N LEU A 66 10.22 -3.04 -2.38
CA LEU A 66 10.76 -1.68 -2.18
C LEU A 66 10.64 -0.79 -3.42
N VAL A 67 10.51 -1.36 -4.61
CA VAL A 67 10.44 -0.61 -5.89
C VAL A 67 9.00 -0.31 -6.29
N LYS A 68 8.06 -1.21 -6.06
CA LYS A 68 6.63 -0.97 -6.36
C LYS A 68 6.05 -0.01 -5.32
N ALA A 69 5.66 1.18 -5.77
CA ALA A 69 5.00 2.15 -4.90
C ALA A 69 3.69 1.57 -4.34
N GLY A 70 3.47 1.76 -3.04
CA GLY A 70 2.27 1.25 -2.35
C GLY A 70 2.44 -0.10 -1.66
N THR A 71 3.22 -1.03 -2.21
CA THR A 71 3.33 -2.41 -1.70
C THR A 71 3.77 -2.48 -0.23
N VAL A 72 4.62 -1.56 0.21
CA VAL A 72 5.02 -1.48 1.63
C VAL A 72 3.82 -1.14 2.52
N LEU A 73 2.98 -0.19 2.11
CA LEU A 73 1.78 0.19 2.85
C LEU A 73 0.76 -0.95 2.90
N GLU A 74 0.55 -1.64 1.79
CA GLU A 74 -0.30 -2.84 1.71
C GLU A 74 0.17 -3.91 2.70
N LEU A 75 1.48 -4.21 2.70
CA LEU A 75 2.07 -5.19 3.61
C LEU A 75 1.95 -4.77 5.08
N VAL A 76 2.21 -3.51 5.40
CA VAL A 76 2.08 -2.96 6.77
C VAL A 76 0.63 -3.04 7.23
N THR A 77 -0.32 -2.71 6.35
CA THR A 77 -1.77 -2.82 6.63
C THR A 77 -2.18 -4.27 6.89
N TYR A 78 -1.74 -5.19 6.05
CA TYR A 78 -1.97 -6.61 6.21
C TYR A 78 -1.42 -7.14 7.54
N LEU A 79 -0.15 -6.82 7.86
CA LEU A 79 0.49 -7.27 9.11
C LEU A 79 -0.20 -6.67 10.35
N ALA A 80 -0.59 -5.40 10.28
CA ALA A 80 -1.38 -4.78 11.35
C ALA A 80 -2.70 -5.55 11.55
N ALA A 81 -3.45 -5.81 10.48
CA ALA A 81 -4.72 -6.53 10.55
C ALA A 81 -4.58 -7.95 11.12
N LYS A 82 -3.54 -8.68 10.70
CA LYS A 82 -3.27 -10.04 11.20
C LYS A 82 -2.94 -10.09 12.68
N ASN A 83 -2.44 -8.99 13.25
CA ASN A 83 -2.01 -8.95 14.65
C ASN A 83 -3.00 -8.26 15.59
N VAL A 84 -4.03 -7.60 15.07
CA VAL A 84 -5.07 -6.98 15.90
C VAL A 84 -5.85 -8.05 16.67
N LYS A 85 -5.96 -7.85 17.99
CA LYS A 85 -6.70 -8.74 18.89
C LYS A 85 -7.87 -8.02 19.56
N THR A 86 -8.89 -8.78 19.88
CA THR A 86 -10.00 -8.35 20.74
C THR A 86 -9.53 -8.22 22.20
N ALA A 87 -10.33 -7.59 23.05
CA ALA A 87 -10.06 -7.54 24.49
C ALA A 87 -9.90 -8.94 25.15
N ALA A 88 -10.52 -9.97 24.55
CA ALA A 88 -10.38 -11.37 24.98
C ALA A 88 -9.13 -12.07 24.41
N GLY A 89 -8.20 -11.34 23.77
CA GLY A 89 -6.95 -11.86 23.23
C GLY A 89 -7.07 -12.66 21.93
N ARG A 90 -8.28 -12.79 21.35
CA ARG A 90 -8.52 -13.49 20.07
C ARG A 90 -8.23 -12.55 18.89
N TYR A 91 -7.75 -13.09 17.79
CA TYR A 91 -7.59 -12.30 16.56
C TYR A 91 -8.93 -11.71 16.12
N LEU A 92 -8.90 -10.43 15.72
CA LEU A 92 -10.10 -9.68 15.38
C LEU A 92 -10.65 -10.07 14.01
N TYR A 93 -9.76 -10.28 13.04
CA TYR A 93 -10.10 -10.71 11.68
C TYR A 93 -9.88 -12.21 11.52
N ASN A 94 -10.81 -12.87 10.85
CA ASN A 94 -10.73 -14.31 10.55
C ASN A 94 -9.75 -14.58 9.41
N ASP A 95 -9.67 -13.68 8.43
CA ASP A 95 -8.72 -13.73 7.34
C ASP A 95 -8.28 -12.33 6.92
N ALA A 96 -7.10 -12.26 6.32
CA ALA A 96 -6.52 -11.06 5.70
C ALA A 96 -5.72 -11.48 4.48
N ARG A 97 -5.88 -10.78 3.36
CA ARG A 97 -5.18 -11.01 2.08
C ARG A 97 -4.72 -9.70 1.49
N THR A 98 -3.64 -9.73 0.70
CA THR A 98 -3.14 -8.61 -0.10
C THR A 98 -3.20 -8.95 -1.57
N GLY A 99 -3.37 -7.93 -2.44
CA GLY A 99 -3.38 -8.11 -3.88
C GLY A 99 -4.45 -9.09 -4.35
N VAL A 100 -5.67 -8.94 -3.82
CA VAL A 100 -6.79 -9.83 -4.17
C VAL A 100 -7.38 -9.40 -5.50
N VAL A 101 -7.27 -10.26 -6.49
CA VAL A 101 -7.90 -10.06 -7.79
C VAL A 101 -9.31 -10.64 -7.74
N LEU A 102 -10.28 -9.79 -8.10
CA LEU A 102 -11.70 -10.14 -8.16
C LEU A 102 -12.15 -10.06 -9.61
N ASP A 103 -12.65 -11.15 -10.12
CA ASP A 103 -13.24 -11.22 -11.44
C ASP A 103 -14.68 -10.71 -11.38
N TRP A 104 -15.00 -9.75 -12.27
CA TRP A 104 -16.25 -8.98 -12.21
C TRP A 104 -17.50 -9.80 -12.53
N ASP A 105 -17.41 -10.68 -13.48
CA ASP A 105 -18.56 -11.48 -13.93
C ASP A 105 -18.56 -12.93 -13.43
N GLY A 106 -17.50 -13.35 -12.73
CA GLY A 106 -17.33 -14.70 -12.18
C GLY A 106 -17.02 -15.77 -13.24
N ASN A 107 -16.72 -15.37 -14.47
CA ASN A 107 -16.36 -16.28 -15.55
C ASN A 107 -14.91 -16.05 -15.96
N ILE A 108 -14.07 -17.03 -15.75
CA ILE A 108 -12.67 -16.96 -16.17
C ILE A 108 -12.61 -17.15 -17.70
N HIS A 109 -12.34 -16.08 -18.42
CA HIS A 109 -12.18 -16.07 -19.87
C HIS A 109 -10.72 -16.30 -20.30
N ALA A 110 -9.99 -17.11 -19.57
CA ALA A 110 -8.57 -17.34 -19.73
C ALA A 110 -8.17 -17.44 -21.21
N ASP A 111 -7.22 -16.57 -21.61
CA ASP A 111 -6.60 -16.55 -22.92
C ASP A 111 -7.50 -16.20 -24.13
N ASN A 112 -8.72 -15.69 -23.93
CA ASN A 112 -9.53 -15.20 -25.02
C ASN A 112 -9.37 -13.69 -25.25
N PRO A 113 -8.62 -13.25 -26.27
CA PRO A 113 -8.38 -11.81 -26.52
C PRO A 113 -9.65 -11.04 -26.91
N SER A 114 -10.73 -11.73 -27.28
CA SER A 114 -12.01 -11.11 -27.63
C SER A 114 -12.91 -10.84 -26.42
N TYR A 115 -12.62 -11.48 -25.28
CA TYR A 115 -13.35 -11.33 -24.03
C TYR A 115 -12.33 -11.31 -22.88
N PRO A 116 -11.59 -10.20 -22.70
CA PRO A 116 -10.66 -10.09 -21.58
C PRO A 116 -11.43 -10.04 -20.27
N ASP A 117 -10.92 -10.74 -19.26
CA ASP A 117 -11.46 -10.69 -17.91
C ASP A 117 -11.43 -9.25 -17.39
N THR A 118 -12.54 -8.80 -16.80
CA THR A 118 -12.59 -7.51 -16.12
C THR A 118 -12.23 -7.74 -14.66
N GLU A 119 -10.93 -7.63 -14.39
CA GLU A 119 -10.38 -7.83 -13.06
C GLU A 119 -10.30 -6.52 -12.26
N ASN A 120 -10.54 -6.62 -10.97
CA ASN A 120 -10.31 -5.53 -10.03
C ASN A 120 -9.38 -6.01 -8.92
N GLU A 121 -8.25 -5.36 -8.76
CA GLU A 121 -7.32 -5.62 -7.67
C GLU A 121 -7.76 -4.84 -6.42
N ILE A 122 -7.87 -5.54 -5.29
CA ILE A 122 -8.04 -4.96 -3.95
C ILE A 122 -6.72 -5.07 -3.21
N ASP A 123 -6.21 -3.93 -2.76
CA ASP A 123 -4.89 -3.86 -2.13
C ASP A 123 -4.85 -4.70 -0.85
N VAL A 124 -5.88 -4.61 0.01
CA VAL A 124 -6.04 -5.48 1.18
C VAL A 124 -7.52 -5.82 1.39
N LEU A 125 -7.82 -7.10 1.52
CA LEU A 125 -9.15 -7.62 1.88
C LEU A 125 -9.07 -8.27 3.26
N LEU A 126 -9.92 -7.81 4.20
CA LEU A 126 -10.05 -8.40 5.52
C LEU A 126 -11.44 -9.02 5.67
N VAL A 127 -11.54 -10.06 6.50
CA VAL A 127 -12.81 -10.71 6.80
C VAL A 127 -13.01 -10.80 8.30
N ARG A 128 -14.17 -10.34 8.79
CA ARG A 128 -14.62 -10.55 10.18
C ARG A 128 -15.98 -11.24 10.19
N GLY A 129 -15.99 -12.50 10.53
CA GLY A 129 -17.20 -13.33 10.35
C GLY A 129 -17.57 -13.40 8.88
N MET A 130 -18.74 -12.87 8.51
CA MET A 130 -19.22 -12.79 7.13
C MET A 130 -19.06 -11.38 6.53
N ILE A 131 -18.42 -10.46 7.24
CA ILE A 131 -18.30 -9.07 6.82
C ILE A 131 -16.94 -8.84 6.17
N PRO A 132 -16.88 -8.57 4.86
CA PRO A 132 -15.65 -8.17 4.20
C PRO A 132 -15.33 -6.69 4.45
N VAL A 133 -14.05 -6.36 4.55
CA VAL A 133 -13.53 -5.00 4.61
C VAL A 133 -12.60 -4.81 3.40
N PHE A 134 -13.02 -4.01 2.46
CA PHE A 134 -12.25 -3.67 1.26
C PHE A 134 -11.39 -2.44 1.53
N ILE A 135 -10.10 -2.57 1.30
CA ILE A 135 -9.13 -1.51 1.61
C ILE A 135 -8.35 -1.15 0.35
N SER A 136 -8.34 0.14 0.02
CA SER A 136 -7.40 0.71 -0.95
C SER A 136 -6.27 1.42 -0.22
N CYS A 137 -5.03 1.15 -0.62
CA CYS A 137 -3.79 1.69 -0.05
C CYS A 137 -3.14 2.68 -1.03
N LYS A 138 -2.89 3.92 -0.60
CA LYS A 138 -2.30 4.97 -1.43
C LYS A 138 -1.02 5.53 -0.83
N ASN A 139 0.05 5.47 -1.60
CA ASN A 139 1.31 6.08 -1.22
C ASN A 139 1.41 7.48 -1.82
N GLY A 140 0.86 8.47 -1.13
CA GLY A 140 0.79 9.86 -1.59
C GLY A 140 -0.63 10.30 -1.94
N SER A 141 -0.72 11.34 -2.78
CA SER A 141 -2.00 11.95 -3.15
C SER A 141 -2.85 11.03 -4.01
N THR A 142 -4.16 11.15 -3.84
CA THR A 142 -5.18 10.49 -4.68
C THR A 142 -6.35 11.44 -4.93
N ASP A 143 -7.22 11.10 -5.89
CA ASP A 143 -8.42 11.85 -6.21
C ASP A 143 -9.70 11.11 -5.77
N GLU A 144 -10.85 11.73 -6.01
CA GLU A 144 -12.14 11.17 -5.65
C GLU A 144 -12.52 9.93 -6.48
N ASN A 145 -11.92 9.73 -7.66
CA ASN A 145 -12.20 8.56 -8.50
C ASN A 145 -11.85 7.26 -7.77
N GLU A 146 -10.84 7.31 -6.91
CA GLU A 146 -10.47 6.14 -6.11
C GLU A 146 -11.58 5.74 -5.11
N LEU A 147 -12.30 6.72 -4.55
CA LEU A 147 -13.44 6.45 -3.67
C LEU A 147 -14.57 5.76 -4.46
N TYR A 148 -14.86 6.24 -5.68
CA TYR A 148 -15.89 5.63 -6.53
C TYR A 148 -15.52 4.20 -6.93
N LYS A 149 -14.27 3.95 -7.32
CA LYS A 149 -13.79 2.60 -7.66
C LYS A 149 -13.93 1.65 -6.46
N LEU A 150 -13.44 2.07 -5.29
CA LEU A 150 -13.52 1.26 -4.08
C LEU A 150 -14.99 0.96 -3.72
N SER A 151 -15.87 1.96 -3.83
CA SER A 151 -17.29 1.77 -3.53
C SER A 151 -17.94 0.79 -4.49
N ALA A 152 -17.72 0.94 -5.80
CA ALA A 152 -18.29 0.06 -6.81
C ALA A 152 -17.89 -1.40 -6.59
N VAL A 153 -16.59 -1.65 -6.36
CA VAL A 153 -16.08 -3.02 -6.11
C VAL A 153 -16.65 -3.59 -4.82
N ALA A 154 -16.62 -2.81 -3.73
CA ALA A 154 -17.11 -3.28 -2.44
C ALA A 154 -18.61 -3.56 -2.44
N GLU A 155 -19.41 -2.76 -3.15
CA GLU A 155 -20.86 -2.96 -3.30
C GLU A 155 -21.17 -4.20 -4.15
N HIS A 156 -20.41 -4.41 -5.21
CA HIS A 156 -20.60 -5.59 -6.07
C HIS A 156 -20.28 -6.90 -5.34
N PHE A 157 -19.13 -6.97 -4.67
CA PHE A 157 -18.64 -8.23 -4.06
C PHE A 157 -19.05 -8.44 -2.60
N GLY A 158 -19.37 -7.38 -1.86
CA GLY A 158 -19.72 -7.47 -0.45
C GLY A 158 -21.12 -6.96 -0.12
N ALA A 159 -21.85 -6.47 -1.11
CA ALA A 159 -23.19 -5.90 -1.00
C ALA A 159 -23.27 -4.88 0.15
N LYS A 160 -24.43 -4.76 0.80
CA LYS A 160 -24.69 -3.80 1.89
C LYS A 160 -23.88 -4.07 3.18
N PHE A 161 -23.25 -5.21 3.28
CA PHE A 161 -22.45 -5.58 4.47
C PHE A 161 -20.98 -5.22 4.31
N ALA A 162 -20.53 -4.89 3.10
CA ALA A 162 -19.16 -4.49 2.82
C ALA A 162 -18.78 -3.25 3.62
N ARG A 163 -17.60 -3.29 4.22
CA ARG A 163 -16.95 -2.11 4.78
C ARG A 163 -15.85 -1.64 3.85
N LYS A 164 -15.62 -0.35 3.84
CA LYS A 164 -14.72 0.29 2.88
C LYS A 164 -13.74 1.18 3.64
N ALA A 165 -12.47 1.08 3.31
CA ALA A 165 -11.46 1.99 3.87
C ALA A 165 -10.45 2.40 2.80
N LEU A 166 -10.05 3.67 2.83
CA LEU A 166 -8.91 4.19 2.10
C LEU A 166 -7.83 4.54 3.10
N ILE A 167 -6.65 3.95 2.92
CA ILE A 167 -5.49 4.13 3.79
C ILE A 167 -4.39 4.82 2.99
N ALA A 168 -3.89 5.95 3.49
CA ALA A 168 -2.86 6.71 2.80
C ALA A 168 -1.66 7.02 3.69
N THR A 169 -0.47 7.01 3.10
CA THR A 169 0.73 7.50 3.79
C THR A 169 0.62 8.98 4.07
N ASP A 170 0.23 9.78 3.07
CA ASP A 170 -0.02 11.22 3.15
C ASP A 170 -0.79 11.65 1.90
N LEU A 171 -2.03 12.08 2.06
CA LEU A 171 -2.85 12.54 0.94
C LEU A 171 -2.36 13.86 0.33
N GLN A 172 -1.44 14.58 1.01
CA GLN A 172 -0.84 15.82 0.53
C GLN A 172 -1.87 16.88 0.11
N LYS A 173 -3.02 16.89 0.79
CA LYS A 173 -4.10 17.83 0.53
C LYS A 173 -4.03 19.01 1.49
N ASN A 174 -4.30 20.22 1.00
CA ASN A 174 -4.57 21.34 1.89
C ASN A 174 -5.86 21.09 2.70
N TYR A 175 -6.06 21.88 3.75
CA TYR A 175 -7.19 21.70 4.67
C TYR A 175 -8.56 21.62 3.97
N THR A 176 -8.83 22.51 3.02
CA THR A 176 -10.12 22.55 2.31
C THR A 176 -10.30 21.34 1.40
N SER A 177 -9.27 20.94 0.67
CA SER A 177 -9.32 19.78 -0.21
C SER A 177 -9.42 18.48 0.58
N LEU A 178 -8.77 18.38 1.74
CA LEU A 178 -8.88 17.22 2.63
C LEU A 178 -10.29 17.12 3.22
N ALA A 179 -10.87 18.25 3.66
CA ALA A 179 -12.23 18.29 4.20
C ALA A 179 -13.25 17.79 3.16
N ARG A 180 -13.17 18.29 1.92
CA ARG A 180 -14.06 17.85 0.82
C ARG A 180 -13.90 16.35 0.52
N PHE A 181 -12.66 15.89 0.44
CA PHE A 181 -12.37 14.48 0.17
C PHE A 181 -12.91 13.56 1.28
N THR A 182 -12.70 13.93 2.54
CA THR A 182 -13.19 13.15 3.69
C THR A 182 -14.70 13.20 3.84
N ASP A 183 -15.34 14.34 3.51
CA ASP A 183 -16.80 14.44 3.47
C ASP A 183 -17.39 13.53 2.39
N ARG A 184 -16.82 13.55 1.19
CA ARG A 184 -17.24 12.64 0.11
C ARG A 184 -17.05 11.18 0.51
N ALA A 185 -15.90 10.82 1.08
CA ALA A 185 -15.66 9.47 1.56
C ALA A 185 -16.69 9.03 2.60
N ARG A 186 -17.02 9.92 3.54
CA ARG A 186 -18.06 9.67 4.58
C ARG A 186 -19.44 9.44 3.99
N GLU A 187 -19.86 10.24 3.00
CA GLU A 187 -21.13 10.06 2.28
C GLU A 187 -21.20 8.68 1.60
N MET A 188 -20.08 8.18 1.12
CA MET A 188 -19.95 6.86 0.48
C MET A 188 -19.73 5.72 1.49
N GLY A 189 -19.72 6.00 2.79
CA GLY A 189 -19.43 5.00 3.83
C GLY A 189 -17.99 4.49 3.83
N ILE A 190 -17.04 5.29 3.34
CA ILE A 190 -15.62 4.95 3.28
C ILE A 190 -14.90 5.60 4.47
N THR A 191 -14.21 4.79 5.27
CA THR A 191 -13.32 5.29 6.33
C THR A 191 -11.99 5.70 5.73
N VAL A 192 -11.56 6.95 5.93
CA VAL A 192 -10.24 7.43 5.52
C VAL A 192 -9.28 7.38 6.71
N ILE A 193 -8.13 6.73 6.52
CA ILE A 193 -7.00 6.71 7.45
C ILE A 193 -5.81 7.35 6.72
N ASP A 194 -5.51 8.60 7.06
CA ASP A 194 -4.43 9.37 6.44
C ASP A 194 -3.27 9.60 7.40
N GLY A 195 -2.09 9.88 6.86
CA GLY A 195 -0.90 10.19 7.65
C GLY A 195 -0.27 8.96 8.33
N VAL A 196 -0.43 7.77 7.76
CA VAL A 196 0.08 6.52 8.34
C VAL A 196 1.58 6.58 8.65
N HIS A 197 2.37 7.31 7.85
CA HIS A 197 3.81 7.47 8.06
C HIS A 197 4.16 8.23 9.37
N LYS A 198 3.19 8.90 10.00
CA LYS A 198 3.34 9.60 11.29
C LYS A 198 2.82 8.79 12.47
N MET A 199 2.15 7.68 12.22
CA MET A 199 1.55 6.86 13.26
C MET A 199 2.57 5.89 13.84
N THR A 200 2.46 5.63 15.13
CA THR A 200 3.10 4.47 15.75
C THR A 200 2.40 3.18 15.31
N ALA A 201 3.08 2.05 15.39
CA ALA A 201 2.49 0.76 15.07
C ALA A 201 1.22 0.46 15.90
N SER A 202 1.18 0.91 17.16
CA SER A 202 0.03 0.76 18.05
C SER A 202 -1.16 1.61 17.61
N GLU A 203 -0.93 2.86 17.22
CA GLU A 203 -1.96 3.76 16.71
C GLU A 203 -2.54 3.23 15.41
N PHE A 204 -1.70 2.79 14.48
CA PHE A 204 -2.15 2.22 13.22
C PHE A 204 -2.95 0.93 13.44
N SER A 205 -2.47 0.01 14.29
CA SER A 205 -3.21 -1.21 14.64
C SER A 205 -4.59 -0.91 15.24
N ARG A 206 -4.71 0.12 16.08
CA ARG A 206 -5.99 0.57 16.63
C ARG A 206 -6.93 1.10 15.54
N GLN A 207 -6.42 1.87 14.57
CA GLN A 207 -7.21 2.34 13.42
C GLN A 207 -7.71 1.17 12.57
N ILE A 208 -6.84 0.20 12.26
CA ILE A 208 -7.24 -1.01 11.56
C ILE A 208 -8.30 -1.78 12.35
N GLY A 209 -8.14 -1.91 13.67
CA GLY A 209 -9.13 -2.56 14.53
C GLY A 209 -10.51 -1.89 14.49
N SER A 210 -10.56 -0.56 14.39
CA SER A 210 -11.83 0.18 14.32
C SER A 210 -12.64 -0.10 13.06
N LEU A 211 -12.00 -0.55 11.97
CA LEU A 211 -12.69 -0.92 10.73
C LEU A 211 -13.63 -2.12 10.92
N ALA A 212 -13.40 -2.92 11.95
CA ALA A 212 -14.24 -4.08 12.27
C ALA A 212 -15.56 -3.72 12.98
N THR A 213 -15.74 -2.48 13.45
CA THR A 213 -16.88 -2.06 14.29
C THR A 213 -17.71 -0.92 13.70
N ARG A 214 -17.19 -0.26 12.68
CA ARG A 214 -17.86 0.87 12.00
C ARG A 214 -18.81 0.42 10.91
#